data_8578257732f4c2f4768a43343f50769f
#
_entry.id   8578257732f4c2f4768a43343f50769f
#
_cell.length_a   1.000
_cell.length_b   1.000
_cell.length_c   1.000
_cell.angle_alpha   90.00
_cell.angle_beta   90.00
_cell.angle_gamma   90.00
#
_symmetry.space_group_name_H-M   'P 1'
#
loop_
_entity.id
_entity.type
_entity.pdbx_description
1 polymer ?
#
loop_
_entity_poly.entity_id
_entity_poly.type
_entity_poly.pdbx_seq_one_letter_code
_entity_poly.pdbx_strand_id
1 'polypeptide(L)'
;MKFINNIFLLTLAVFYSLLIHIKIFFINLSYKSFSSKNFDEFVKLNSFFWKKNNKNYINNKGNKNILITNFVHQPVYTCTESVISKYIQNFYGYNIFGLIDSIDKFGKKLIKSFNVDNFFYYPNISIFQRFFFLFQAFKIISNLKN
;
A
#
# COMPACT_ATOMS: atom_id res chain seq x y z
N MET A 1 5.04 -18.46 36.63
CA MET A 1 5.24 -17.14 35.99
C MET A 1 5.26 -17.17 34.45
N LYS A 2 6.08 -17.99 33.77
CA LYS A 2 6.12 -18.06 32.27
C LYS A 2 4.77 -18.35 31.60
N PHE A 3 3.93 -19.20 32.20
CA PHE A 3 2.61 -19.57 31.66
C PHE A 3 1.63 -18.39 31.63
N ILE A 4 1.55 -17.63 32.71
CA ILE A 4 0.68 -16.45 32.84
C ILE A 4 1.11 -15.36 31.86
N ASN A 5 2.43 -15.16 31.68
CA ASN A 5 2.98 -14.20 30.75
C ASN A 5 2.61 -14.57 29.29
N ASN A 6 2.68 -15.85 28.93
CA ASN A 6 2.28 -16.33 27.60
C ASN A 6 0.79 -16.12 27.33
N ILE A 7 -0.10 -16.36 28.31
CA ILE A 7 -1.55 -16.08 28.18
C ILE A 7 -1.78 -14.60 27.97
N PHE A 8 -1.13 -13.73 28.72
CA PHE A 8 -1.24 -12.29 28.57
C PHE A 8 -0.80 -11.82 27.16
N LEU A 9 0.35 -12.30 26.68
CA LEU A 9 0.84 -11.98 25.33
C LEU A 9 -0.10 -12.49 24.23
N LEU A 10 -0.69 -13.66 24.43
CA LEU A 10 -1.69 -14.21 23.52
C LEU A 10 -2.94 -13.31 23.44
N THR A 11 -3.48 -12.91 24.60
CA THR A 11 -4.64 -12.02 24.68
C THR A 11 -4.36 -10.68 24.02
N LEU A 12 -3.18 -10.11 24.25
CA LEU A 12 -2.74 -8.86 23.64
C LEU A 12 -2.66 -8.99 22.11
N ALA A 13 -2.11 -10.08 21.60
CA ALA A 13 -2.01 -10.34 20.15
C ALA A 13 -3.37 -10.48 19.48
N VAL A 14 -4.34 -11.17 20.13
CA VAL A 14 -5.73 -11.26 19.66
C VAL A 14 -6.35 -9.87 19.59
N PHE A 15 -6.25 -9.09 20.67
CA PHE A 15 -6.83 -7.76 20.75
C PHE A 15 -6.28 -6.83 19.67
N TYR A 16 -4.95 -6.76 19.49
CA TYR A 16 -4.34 -5.95 18.45
C TYR A 16 -4.71 -6.42 17.03
N SER A 17 -4.78 -7.73 16.79
CA SER A 17 -5.21 -8.28 15.51
C SER A 17 -6.63 -7.84 15.15
N LEU A 18 -7.55 -7.84 16.13
CA LEU A 18 -8.93 -7.37 15.96
C LEU A 18 -8.98 -5.86 15.71
N LEU A 19 -8.22 -5.06 16.47
CA LEU A 19 -8.15 -3.61 16.28
C LEU A 19 -7.66 -3.23 14.87
N ILE A 20 -6.63 -3.91 14.37
CA ILE A 20 -6.13 -3.68 13.01
C ILE A 20 -7.21 -4.01 11.98
N HIS A 21 -7.95 -5.10 12.16
CA HIS A 21 -9.04 -5.49 11.25
C HIS A 21 -10.18 -4.46 11.24
N ILE A 22 -10.59 -4.01 12.42
CA ILE A 22 -11.57 -2.95 12.58
C ILE A 22 -11.09 -1.66 11.90
N LYS A 23 -9.83 -1.28 12.11
CA LYS A 23 -9.24 -0.12 11.45
C LYS A 23 -9.26 -0.24 9.92
N ILE A 24 -8.87 -1.38 9.36
CA ILE A 24 -8.90 -1.64 7.92
C ILE A 24 -10.34 -1.57 7.38
N PHE A 25 -11.31 -2.12 8.12
CA PHE A 25 -12.72 -2.05 7.75
C PHE A 25 -13.22 -0.60 7.69
N PHE A 26 -12.90 0.23 8.70
CA PHE A 26 -13.28 1.65 8.71
C PHE A 26 -12.55 2.46 7.64
N ILE A 27 -11.28 2.16 7.36
CA ILE A 27 -10.56 2.79 6.25
C ILE A 27 -11.26 2.48 4.92
N ASN A 28 -11.64 1.24 4.67
CA ASN A 28 -12.36 0.85 3.46
C ASN A 28 -13.77 1.49 3.37
N LEU A 29 -14.44 1.73 4.51
CA LEU A 29 -15.71 2.47 4.55
C LEU A 29 -15.49 3.97 4.29
N SER A 30 -14.46 4.59 4.85
CA SER A 30 -14.16 6.00 4.64
C SER A 30 -13.78 6.31 3.19
N TYR A 31 -13.13 5.38 2.50
CA TYR A 31 -12.90 5.51 1.05
C TYR A 31 -14.20 5.44 0.22
N LYS A 32 -15.22 4.73 0.69
CA LYS A 32 -16.55 4.74 0.06
C LYS A 32 -17.29 6.07 0.24
N SER A 33 -17.04 6.78 1.34
CA SER A 33 -17.67 8.07 1.66
C SER A 33 -16.95 9.27 1.02
N PHE A 34 -15.70 9.11 0.63
CA PHE A 34 -15.00 10.13 -0.17
C PHE A 34 -15.71 10.21 -1.52
N SER A 35 -16.37 11.34 -1.79
CA SER A 35 -17.23 11.56 -2.95
C SER A 35 -16.65 10.87 -4.19
N SER A 36 -17.23 9.74 -4.56
CA SER A 36 -16.78 8.92 -5.69
C SER A 36 -16.67 9.73 -6.99
N LYS A 37 -17.49 10.76 -7.14
CA LYS A 37 -17.56 11.61 -8.33
C LYS A 37 -16.28 12.43 -8.53
N ASN A 38 -15.81 13.13 -7.50
CA ASN A 38 -14.60 13.97 -7.61
C ASN A 38 -13.34 13.11 -7.81
N PHE A 39 -13.28 11.94 -7.18
CA PHE A 39 -12.19 11.02 -7.37
C PHE A 39 -12.17 10.42 -8.78
N ASP A 40 -13.32 10.01 -9.29
CA ASP A 40 -13.42 9.44 -10.63
C ASP A 40 -13.10 10.47 -11.72
N GLU A 41 -13.52 11.71 -11.52
CA GLU A 41 -13.16 12.83 -12.38
C GLU A 41 -11.65 13.11 -12.36
N PHE A 42 -11.05 13.18 -11.16
CA PHE A 42 -9.60 13.30 -11.00
C PHE A 42 -8.86 12.17 -11.73
N VAL A 43 -9.23 10.91 -11.51
CA VAL A 43 -8.61 9.76 -12.15
C VAL A 43 -8.70 9.85 -13.68
N LYS A 44 -9.85 10.27 -14.20
CA LYS A 44 -10.07 10.43 -15.66
C LYS A 44 -9.17 11.52 -16.25
N LEU A 45 -9.14 12.69 -15.63
CA LEU A 45 -8.32 13.83 -16.09
C LEU A 45 -6.83 13.51 -16.00
N ASN A 46 -6.40 12.91 -14.89
CA ASN A 46 -5.02 12.52 -14.66
C ASN A 46 -4.56 11.44 -15.67
N SER A 47 -5.40 10.43 -15.93
CA SER A 47 -5.11 9.41 -16.95
C SER A 47 -4.97 10.03 -18.34
N PHE A 48 -5.83 10.96 -18.71
CA PHE A 48 -5.75 11.64 -19.98
C PHE A 48 -4.46 12.45 -20.10
N PHE A 49 -4.11 13.20 -19.06
CA PHE A 49 -2.87 13.98 -19.01
C PHE A 49 -1.63 13.12 -19.22
N TRP A 50 -1.49 12.03 -18.45
CA TRP A 50 -0.31 11.18 -18.51
C TRP A 50 -0.24 10.35 -19.78
N LYS A 51 -1.35 9.93 -20.36
CA LYS A 51 -1.36 9.27 -21.67
C LYS A 51 -0.87 10.21 -22.78
N LYS A 52 -1.32 11.46 -22.76
CA LYS A 52 -0.92 12.47 -23.75
C LYS A 52 0.55 12.86 -23.62
N ASN A 53 1.04 12.95 -22.37
CA ASN A 53 2.42 13.38 -22.06
C ASN A 53 3.39 12.22 -21.86
N ASN A 54 2.97 10.99 -22.10
CA ASN A 54 3.85 9.84 -22.04
C ASN A 54 4.75 9.88 -23.29
N LYS A 55 5.91 10.53 -23.16
CA LYS A 55 6.93 10.45 -24.19
C LYS A 55 7.37 8.99 -24.24
N ASN A 56 7.24 8.37 -25.41
CA ASN A 56 7.79 7.05 -25.66
C ASN A 56 9.32 7.13 -25.55
N TYR A 57 9.85 6.92 -24.36
CA TYR A 57 11.29 6.76 -24.13
C TYR A 57 11.72 5.40 -24.67
N ILE A 58 11.82 5.33 -26.00
CA ILE A 58 12.00 4.10 -26.77
C ILE A 58 13.40 3.50 -26.56
N ASN A 59 14.38 4.22 -26.04
CA ASN A 59 15.78 3.80 -26.21
C ASN A 59 16.65 3.68 -24.97
N ASN A 60 16.17 4.00 -23.80
CA ASN A 60 16.93 3.70 -22.58
C ASN A 60 16.10 2.73 -21.73
N LYS A 61 16.20 1.44 -22.03
CA LYS A 61 15.83 0.38 -21.09
C LYS A 61 16.81 0.46 -19.92
N GLY A 62 16.63 1.47 -19.08
CA GLY A 62 17.31 1.54 -17.80
C GLY A 62 16.95 0.28 -17.03
N ASN A 63 17.93 -0.53 -16.66
CA ASN A 63 17.73 -1.71 -15.81
C ASN A 63 17.31 -1.35 -14.39
N LYS A 64 16.89 -0.10 -14.15
CA LYS A 64 16.49 0.39 -12.83
C LYS A 64 14.99 0.48 -12.73
N ASN A 65 14.50 0.13 -11.56
CA ASN A 65 13.08 0.10 -11.24
C ASN A 65 12.77 1.06 -10.09
N ILE A 66 11.60 1.69 -10.16
CA ILE A 66 11.04 2.52 -9.10
C ILE A 66 9.81 1.81 -8.58
N LEU A 67 9.66 1.77 -7.27
CA LEU A 67 8.52 1.19 -6.61
C LEU A 67 7.71 2.29 -5.93
N ILE A 68 6.45 2.45 -6.36
CA ILE A 68 5.46 3.29 -5.68
C ILE A 68 4.76 2.43 -4.65
N THR A 69 4.75 2.87 -3.40
CA THR A 69 4.14 2.14 -2.30
C THR A 69 2.87 2.81 -1.81
N ASN A 70 1.85 2.04 -1.46
CA ASN A 70 0.61 2.57 -0.87
C ASN A 70 0.37 1.99 0.53
N PHE A 71 1.43 1.94 1.37
CA PHE A 71 1.32 1.40 2.73
C PHE A 71 0.45 2.23 3.66
N VAL A 72 0.38 3.54 3.42
CA VAL A 72 -0.30 4.48 4.34
C VAL A 72 -1.77 4.68 3.94
N HIS A 73 -2.19 4.15 2.80
CA HIS A 73 -3.53 4.35 2.23
C HIS A 73 -3.97 5.81 2.17
N GLN A 74 -3.02 6.73 2.00
CA GLN A 74 -3.30 8.17 1.89
C GLN A 74 -3.11 8.63 0.45
N PRO A 75 -4.17 9.12 -0.22
CA PRO A 75 -4.12 9.54 -1.62
C PRO A 75 -3.04 10.56 -1.92
N VAL A 76 -2.81 11.51 -1.00
CA VAL A 76 -1.81 12.58 -1.18
C VAL A 76 -0.40 11.99 -1.34
N TYR A 77 0.00 11.07 -0.47
CA TYR A 77 1.31 10.43 -0.57
C TYR A 77 1.45 9.61 -1.84
N THR A 78 0.42 8.83 -2.18
CA THR A 78 0.42 8.02 -3.41
C THR A 78 0.51 8.90 -4.66
N CYS A 79 -0.19 10.04 -4.70
CA CYS A 79 -0.07 11.00 -5.79
C CYS A 79 1.34 11.59 -5.87
N THR A 80 1.90 12.02 -4.74
CA THR A 80 3.25 12.62 -4.69
C THR A 80 4.31 11.64 -5.18
N GLU A 81 4.30 10.41 -4.66
CA GLU A 81 5.22 9.35 -5.10
C GLU A 81 5.05 9.05 -6.59
N SER A 82 3.80 9.01 -7.08
CA SER A 82 3.51 8.75 -8.49
C SER A 82 4.04 9.86 -9.41
N VAL A 83 3.83 11.13 -9.04
CA VAL A 83 4.35 12.28 -9.80
C VAL A 83 5.88 12.25 -9.86
N ILE A 84 6.54 12.06 -8.71
CA ILE A 84 8.00 11.99 -8.63
C ILE A 84 8.52 10.83 -9.47
N SER A 85 7.89 9.66 -9.37
CA SER A 85 8.27 8.47 -10.14
C SER A 85 8.12 8.69 -11.64
N LYS A 86 7.04 9.35 -12.08
CA LYS A 86 6.86 9.71 -13.51
C LYS A 86 7.89 10.71 -13.97
N TYR A 87 8.25 11.69 -13.14
CA TYR A 87 9.32 12.63 -13.44
C TYR A 87 10.65 11.89 -13.65
N ILE A 88 11.03 11.01 -12.71
CA ILE A 88 12.26 10.21 -12.81
C ILE A 88 12.21 9.27 -14.04
N GLN A 89 11.06 8.63 -14.31
CA GLN A 89 10.89 7.84 -15.54
C GLN A 89 11.14 8.67 -16.79
N ASN A 90 10.62 9.88 -16.82
CA ASN A 90 10.74 10.77 -17.96
C ASN A 90 12.19 11.20 -18.23
N PHE A 91 13.01 11.33 -17.20
CA PHE A 91 14.40 11.75 -17.36
C PHE A 91 15.39 10.58 -17.54
N TYR A 92 15.13 9.46 -16.87
CA TYR A 92 16.10 8.37 -16.76
C TYR A 92 15.64 7.07 -17.40
N GLY A 93 14.40 6.99 -17.89
CA GLY A 93 13.85 5.80 -18.53
C GLY A 93 13.62 4.63 -17.58
N TYR A 94 13.45 4.87 -16.27
CA TYR A 94 13.24 3.82 -15.28
C TYR A 94 11.85 3.18 -15.41
N ASN A 95 11.74 1.89 -15.09
CA ASN A 95 10.45 1.21 -15.01
C ASN A 95 9.75 1.55 -13.69
N ILE A 96 8.44 1.76 -13.73
CA ILE A 96 7.65 2.04 -12.54
C ILE A 96 6.76 0.84 -12.23
N PHE A 97 6.74 0.46 -10.96
CA PHE A 97 5.88 -0.59 -10.41
C PHE A 97 5.10 -0.04 -9.22
N GLY A 98 3.84 -0.41 -9.11
CA GLY A 98 3.04 -0.17 -7.92
C GLY A 98 3.13 -1.37 -6.96
N LEU A 99 3.36 -1.13 -5.67
CA LEU A 99 3.25 -2.14 -4.62
C LEU A 99 2.01 -1.83 -3.77
N ILE A 100 1.01 -2.67 -3.87
CA ILE A 100 -0.29 -2.41 -3.25
C ILE A 100 -0.86 -3.67 -2.60
N ASP A 101 -1.80 -3.48 -1.69
CA ASP A 101 -2.63 -4.57 -1.19
C ASP A 101 -3.56 -5.06 -2.32
N SER A 102 -3.73 -6.38 -2.43
CA SER A 102 -4.62 -7.00 -3.42
C SER A 102 -6.07 -6.53 -3.33
N ILE A 103 -6.51 -6.13 -2.13
CA ILE A 103 -7.86 -5.62 -1.85
C ILE A 103 -8.00 -4.10 -2.04
N ASP A 104 -6.90 -3.37 -2.17
CA ASP A 104 -6.91 -1.92 -2.33
C ASP A 104 -7.20 -1.51 -3.78
N LYS A 105 -8.49 -1.55 -4.12
CA LYS A 105 -8.97 -1.14 -5.45
C LYS A 105 -8.79 0.36 -5.69
N PHE A 106 -8.85 1.18 -4.63
CA PHE A 106 -8.73 2.62 -4.72
C PHE A 106 -7.28 3.04 -5.03
N GLY A 107 -6.31 2.57 -4.25
CA GLY A 107 -4.89 2.82 -4.50
C GLY A 107 -4.45 2.32 -5.87
N LYS A 108 -4.93 1.15 -6.30
CA LYS A 108 -4.69 0.63 -7.65
C LYS A 108 -5.22 1.57 -8.74
N LYS A 109 -6.45 2.05 -8.60
CA LYS A 109 -7.07 2.96 -9.56
C LYS A 109 -6.32 4.30 -9.61
N LEU A 110 -5.87 4.79 -8.46
CA LEU A 110 -5.09 6.01 -8.34
C LEU A 110 -3.74 5.88 -9.05
N ILE A 111 -2.95 4.85 -8.74
CA ILE A 111 -1.64 4.62 -9.37
C ILE A 111 -1.79 4.40 -10.89
N LYS A 112 -2.80 3.65 -11.32
CA LYS A 112 -3.11 3.47 -12.74
C LYS A 112 -3.39 4.78 -13.48
N SER A 113 -3.97 5.77 -12.79
CA SER A 113 -4.23 7.07 -13.40
C SER A 113 -2.96 7.82 -13.83
N PHE A 114 -1.80 7.44 -13.29
CA PHE A 114 -0.48 7.91 -13.71
C PHE A 114 0.14 7.07 -14.84
N ASN A 115 -0.64 6.24 -15.51
CA ASN A 115 -0.18 5.34 -16.58
C ASN A 115 0.90 4.34 -16.07
N VAL A 116 0.67 3.78 -14.89
CA VAL A 116 1.46 2.72 -14.29
C VAL A 116 0.60 1.45 -14.26
N ASP A 117 0.99 0.45 -15.06
CA ASP A 117 0.20 -0.77 -15.22
C ASP A 117 0.82 -2.00 -14.57
N ASN A 118 2.09 -1.92 -14.18
CA ASN A 118 2.81 -3.00 -13.53
C ASN A 118 2.62 -2.95 -12.02
N PHE A 119 2.10 -4.02 -11.43
CA PHE A 119 1.82 -4.10 -10.01
C PHE A 119 2.40 -5.34 -9.38
N PHE A 120 3.02 -5.16 -8.21
CA PHE A 120 3.25 -6.20 -7.23
C PHE A 120 2.18 -6.13 -6.15
N TYR A 121 1.76 -7.29 -5.70
CA TYR A 121 0.78 -7.39 -4.62
C TYR A 121 1.46 -8.02 -3.42
N TYR A 122 1.36 -7.37 -2.25
CA TYR A 122 1.76 -8.10 -1.06
C TYR A 122 0.68 -9.12 -0.68
N PRO A 123 1.14 -10.25 -0.12
CA PRO A 123 0.23 -11.34 0.19
C PRO A 123 -0.84 -10.86 1.18
N ASN A 124 -2.06 -11.28 0.93
CA ASN A 124 -3.15 -11.04 1.86
C ASN A 124 -2.92 -11.89 3.11
N ILE A 125 -2.41 -11.26 4.17
CA ILE A 125 -2.15 -11.93 5.43
C ILE A 125 -3.47 -12.20 6.11
N SER A 126 -3.82 -13.49 6.29
CA SER A 126 -5.02 -13.89 7.01
C SER A 126 -4.99 -13.38 8.47
N ILE A 127 -6.16 -13.29 9.10
CA ILE A 127 -6.29 -12.94 10.53
C ILE A 127 -5.39 -13.83 11.39
N PHE A 128 -5.38 -15.15 11.12
CA PHE A 128 -4.58 -16.12 11.87
C PHE A 128 -3.08 -15.94 11.70
N GLN A 129 -2.61 -15.67 10.48
CA GLN A 129 -1.20 -15.37 10.22
C GLN A 129 -0.78 -14.08 10.92
N ARG A 130 -1.60 -13.01 10.86
CA ARG A 130 -1.35 -11.74 11.54
C ARG A 130 -1.27 -11.94 13.06
N PHE A 131 -2.23 -12.68 13.62
CA PHE A 131 -2.22 -13.04 15.02
C PHE A 131 -0.93 -13.78 15.40
N PHE A 132 -0.53 -14.78 14.63
CA PHE A 132 0.69 -15.54 14.87
C PHE A 132 1.94 -14.66 14.85
N PHE A 133 2.08 -13.78 13.86
CA PHE A 133 3.21 -12.85 13.77
C PHE A 133 3.24 -11.87 14.94
N LEU A 134 2.10 -11.31 15.34
CA LEU A 134 2.02 -10.42 16.51
C LEU A 134 2.39 -11.14 17.79
N PHE A 135 1.92 -12.37 17.99
CA PHE A 135 2.29 -13.17 19.15
C PHE A 135 3.80 -13.42 19.23
N GLN A 136 4.43 -13.80 18.11
CA GLN A 136 5.88 -13.99 18.04
C GLN A 136 6.64 -12.68 18.31
N ALA A 137 6.21 -11.59 17.74
CA ALA A 137 6.81 -10.27 17.97
C ALA A 137 6.75 -9.86 19.46
N PHE A 138 5.60 -10.01 20.10
CA PHE A 138 5.46 -9.72 21.53
C PHE A 138 6.33 -10.64 22.40
N LYS A 139 6.46 -11.92 22.04
CA LYS A 139 7.35 -12.85 22.74
C LYS A 139 8.82 -12.43 22.65
N ILE A 140 9.27 -11.99 21.46
CA ILE A 140 10.62 -11.48 21.26
C ILE A 140 10.84 -10.22 22.12
N ILE A 141 9.92 -9.24 22.06
CA ILE A 141 10.01 -8.01 22.84
C ILE A 141 10.04 -8.28 24.36
N SER A 142 9.21 -9.22 24.82
CA SER A 142 9.21 -9.64 26.23
C SER A 142 10.54 -10.25 26.68
N ASN A 143 11.19 -11.04 25.79
CA ASN A 143 12.49 -11.64 26.11
C ASN A 143 13.64 -10.64 26.07
N LEU A 144 13.52 -9.52 25.34
CA LEU A 144 14.53 -8.46 25.29
C LEU A 144 14.50 -7.54 26.55
N LYS A 145 13.40 -7.57 27.30
CA LYS A 145 13.24 -6.76 28.53
C LYS A 145 13.69 -7.48 29.81
N ASN A 146 14.02 -8.75 29.71
CA ASN A 146 14.57 -9.58 30.80
C ASN A 146 16.06 -9.82 30.57
#